data_fedbf1b0b26aa5496cb9e81f07f6dab0
#
_entry.id   fedbf1b0b26aa5496cb9e81f07f6dab0
#
_cell.length_a   1.000
_cell.length_b   1.000
_cell.length_c   1.000
_cell.angle_alpha   90.00
_cell.angle_beta   90.00
_cell.angle_gamma   90.00
#
_symmetry.space_group_name_H-M   'P 1'
#
loop_
_entity.id
_entity.type
_entity.pdbx_description
1 polymer ?
#
loop_
_entity_poly.entity_id
_entity_poly.type
_entity_poly.pdbx_seq_one_letter_code
_entity_poly.pdbx_strand_id
1 'polypeptide(L)'
;MKVTILNGEPTAGSGFDAWVHEVAARARDAHEVQLLELRDLELKGCSGCFGCWVRTPGECVKRDDSALICRAAVGSDLLVLASPLVMGFTTSLLKSAADQLIPILHPYIVIEGGEMHHRARYEHYPQIALLLGQDPGGNAEDLEITTRMWARMARNMKSRLVFSAVAGRTPEEVAYDLAAAA
;
A
#
# COMPACT_ATOMS: atom_id res chain seq x y z
N MET A 1 -13.02 8.28 -9.05
CA MET A 1 -11.69 7.65 -9.17
C MET A 1 -11.72 6.20 -8.76
N LYS A 2 -10.69 5.44 -9.10
CA LYS A 2 -10.50 4.06 -8.66
C LYS A 2 -9.58 4.03 -7.45
N VAL A 3 -10.05 3.43 -6.36
CA VAL A 3 -9.33 3.28 -5.10
C VAL A 3 -9.12 1.81 -4.81
N THR A 4 -7.88 1.40 -4.60
CA THR A 4 -7.58 0.07 -4.07
C THR A 4 -7.09 0.20 -2.63
N ILE A 5 -7.67 -0.56 -1.71
CA ILE A 5 -7.25 -0.65 -0.31
C ILE A 5 -6.61 -2.02 -0.10
N LEU A 6 -5.34 -2.04 0.31
CA LEU A 6 -4.64 -3.24 0.76
C LEU A 6 -4.75 -3.31 2.28
N ASN A 7 -5.62 -4.18 2.79
CA ASN A 7 -5.81 -4.38 4.23
C ASN A 7 -4.82 -5.42 4.76
N GLY A 8 -3.83 -4.95 5.50
CA GLY A 8 -2.79 -5.76 6.14
C GLY A 8 -3.12 -6.21 7.57
N GLU A 9 -4.37 -6.09 8.01
CA GLU A 9 -4.81 -6.64 9.30
C GLU A 9 -4.87 -8.17 9.26
N PRO A 10 -4.11 -8.88 10.11
CA PRO A 10 -4.11 -10.34 10.11
C PRO A 10 -5.37 -10.96 10.73
N THR A 11 -6.07 -10.23 11.60
CA THR A 11 -7.20 -10.73 12.38
C THR A 11 -8.52 -10.19 11.82
N ALA A 12 -9.28 -11.05 11.17
CA ALA A 12 -10.62 -10.69 10.70
C ALA A 12 -11.53 -10.27 11.87
N GLY A 13 -12.26 -9.17 11.68
CA GLY A 13 -13.19 -8.63 12.69
C GLY A 13 -12.50 -7.94 13.88
N SER A 14 -11.21 -7.69 13.83
CA SER A 14 -10.56 -6.80 14.81
C SER A 14 -11.14 -5.39 14.74
N GLY A 15 -10.91 -4.57 15.76
CA GLY A 15 -11.34 -3.16 15.74
C GLY A 15 -10.75 -2.36 14.59
N PHE A 16 -9.48 -2.64 14.23
CA PHE A 16 -8.85 -2.00 13.07
C PHE A 16 -9.45 -2.50 11.75
N ASP A 17 -9.68 -3.81 11.61
CA ASP A 17 -10.34 -4.40 10.44
C ASP A 17 -11.72 -3.78 10.20
N ALA A 18 -12.56 -3.73 11.24
CA ALA A 18 -13.88 -3.12 11.18
C ALA A 18 -13.82 -1.64 10.77
N TRP A 19 -12.85 -0.89 11.28
CA TRP A 19 -12.64 0.51 10.93
C TRP A 19 -12.23 0.68 9.46
N VAL A 20 -11.32 -0.15 8.93
CA VAL A 20 -10.94 -0.13 7.51
C VAL A 20 -12.12 -0.46 6.60
N HIS A 21 -12.93 -1.45 6.99
CA HIS A 21 -14.15 -1.81 6.26
C HIS A 21 -15.16 -0.66 6.20
N GLU A 22 -15.35 0.06 7.31
CA GLU A 22 -16.25 1.22 7.34
C GLU A 22 -15.71 2.37 6.50
N VAL A 23 -14.40 2.67 6.54
CA VAL A 23 -13.76 3.65 5.64
C VAL A 23 -13.99 3.25 4.18
N ALA A 24 -13.80 1.98 3.84
CA ALA A 24 -14.04 1.50 2.48
C ALA A 24 -15.51 1.63 2.07
N ALA A 25 -16.44 1.37 2.99
CA ALA A 25 -17.89 1.51 2.74
C ALA A 25 -18.24 2.96 2.44
N ARG A 26 -17.78 3.92 3.25
CA ARG A 26 -18.00 5.36 3.03
C ARG A 26 -17.34 5.87 1.74
N ALA A 27 -16.15 5.40 1.44
CA ALA A 27 -15.47 5.79 0.21
C ALA A 27 -16.22 5.33 -1.06
N ARG A 28 -17.01 4.24 -1.01
CA ARG A 28 -17.85 3.77 -2.12
C ARG A 28 -18.98 4.72 -2.50
N ASP A 29 -19.35 5.64 -1.63
CA ASP A 29 -20.38 6.65 -1.97
C ASP A 29 -19.94 7.59 -3.11
N ALA A 30 -18.62 7.77 -3.27
CA ALA A 30 -18.03 8.68 -4.26
C ALA A 30 -17.04 8.02 -5.23
N HIS A 31 -16.59 6.80 -4.95
CA HIS A 31 -15.48 6.16 -5.67
C HIS A 31 -15.74 4.69 -5.97
N GLU A 32 -15.07 4.18 -7.02
CA GLU A 32 -14.96 2.74 -7.27
C GLU A 32 -13.89 2.17 -6.32
N VAL A 33 -14.30 1.43 -5.28
CA VAL A 33 -13.40 0.93 -4.24
C VAL A 33 -13.25 -0.57 -4.30
N GLN A 34 -12.02 -1.04 -4.50
CA GLN A 34 -11.61 -2.42 -4.31
C GLN A 34 -10.89 -2.56 -2.96
N LEU A 35 -11.38 -3.45 -2.10
CA LEU A 35 -10.73 -3.83 -0.84
C LEU A 35 -10.13 -5.23 -1.01
N LEU A 36 -8.83 -5.35 -0.79
CA LEU A 36 -8.09 -6.61 -0.81
C LEU A 36 -7.61 -6.95 0.60
N GLU A 37 -8.12 -8.05 1.12
CA GLU A 37 -7.72 -8.62 2.41
C GLU A 37 -6.43 -9.42 2.21
N LEU A 38 -5.30 -8.86 2.62
CA LEU A 38 -4.01 -9.50 2.39
C LEU A 38 -3.86 -10.85 3.12
N ARG A 39 -4.60 -11.04 4.23
CA ARG A 39 -4.65 -12.31 4.97
C ARG A 39 -5.25 -13.47 4.17
N ASP A 40 -6.10 -13.15 3.19
CA ASP A 40 -6.78 -14.15 2.36
C ASP A 40 -6.02 -14.46 1.06
N LEU A 41 -4.91 -13.77 0.82
CA LEU A 41 -4.08 -13.93 -0.37
C LEU A 41 -2.86 -14.83 -0.10
N GLU A 42 -2.53 -15.68 -1.06
CA GLU A 42 -1.27 -16.44 -1.03
C GLU A 42 -0.12 -15.56 -1.51
N LEU A 43 0.65 -14.99 -0.58
CA LEU A 43 1.83 -14.16 -0.88
C LEU A 43 3.10 -14.87 -0.40
N LYS A 44 3.92 -15.34 -1.35
CA LYS A 44 5.16 -16.09 -1.07
C LYS A 44 6.36 -15.19 -0.70
N GLY A 45 6.13 -13.89 -0.58
CA GLY A 45 7.16 -12.90 -0.31
C GLY A 45 8.19 -12.73 -1.44
N CYS A 46 8.81 -11.58 -1.52
CA CYS A 46 9.86 -11.31 -2.50
C CYS A 46 11.19 -11.91 -2.04
N SER A 47 11.82 -12.75 -2.88
CA SER A 47 13.15 -13.35 -2.61
C SER A 47 14.30 -12.60 -3.27
N GLY A 48 14.04 -11.45 -3.93
CA GLY A 48 15.08 -10.68 -4.62
C GLY A 48 15.72 -11.40 -5.83
N CYS A 49 15.05 -12.37 -6.45
CA CYS A 49 15.60 -13.18 -7.53
C CYS A 49 15.70 -12.47 -8.89
N PHE A 50 15.18 -11.24 -9.01
CA PHE A 50 15.09 -10.45 -10.25
C PHE A 50 14.34 -11.11 -11.41
N GLY A 51 13.67 -12.23 -11.17
CA GLY A 51 12.92 -12.96 -12.20
C GLY A 51 11.85 -12.10 -12.88
N CYS A 52 11.18 -11.23 -12.14
CA CYS A 52 10.19 -10.28 -12.64
C CYS A 52 10.75 -9.19 -13.58
N TRP A 53 12.05 -9.12 -13.75
CA TRP A 53 12.71 -8.23 -14.69
C TRP A 53 13.32 -8.96 -15.88
N VAL A 54 13.83 -10.20 -15.68
CA VAL A 54 14.63 -10.89 -16.70
C VAL A 54 13.94 -12.12 -17.29
N ARG A 55 12.99 -12.75 -16.57
CA ARG A 55 12.30 -13.98 -17.01
C ARG A 55 10.84 -13.73 -17.36
N THR A 56 10.13 -12.96 -16.52
CA THR A 56 8.71 -12.61 -16.68
C THR A 56 8.51 -11.10 -16.49
N PRO A 57 9.01 -10.24 -17.43
CA PRO A 57 9.00 -8.80 -17.24
C PRO A 57 7.61 -8.25 -16.88
N GLY A 58 7.49 -7.67 -15.69
CA GLY A 58 6.25 -7.09 -15.17
C GLY A 58 5.43 -8.00 -14.26
N GLU A 59 5.82 -9.27 -14.10
CA GLU A 59 5.15 -10.23 -13.19
C GLU A 59 6.16 -11.02 -12.36
N CYS A 60 5.77 -11.39 -11.14
CA CYS A 60 6.59 -12.27 -10.31
C CYS A 60 6.70 -13.66 -10.95
N VAL A 61 7.88 -14.29 -10.90
CA VAL A 61 8.07 -15.68 -11.35
C VAL A 61 7.39 -16.69 -10.44
N LYS A 62 7.11 -16.31 -9.20
CA LYS A 62 6.34 -17.12 -8.27
C LYS A 62 4.86 -17.04 -8.69
N ARG A 63 4.22 -18.19 -8.75
CA ARG A 63 2.79 -18.27 -9.01
C ARG A 63 2.06 -18.11 -7.67
N ASP A 64 1.64 -16.89 -7.38
CA ASP A 64 0.90 -16.49 -6.20
C ASP A 64 0.03 -15.26 -6.53
N ASP A 65 -0.62 -14.69 -5.53
CA ASP A 65 -1.55 -13.57 -5.72
C ASP A 65 -0.86 -12.20 -5.90
N SER A 66 0.48 -12.14 -5.95
CA SER A 66 1.22 -10.89 -6.17
C SER A 66 0.84 -10.19 -7.48
N ALA A 67 0.51 -10.96 -8.53
CA ALA A 67 0.05 -10.39 -9.79
C ALA A 67 -1.30 -9.65 -9.66
N LEU A 68 -2.20 -10.11 -8.76
CA LEU A 68 -3.44 -9.41 -8.44
C LEU A 68 -3.15 -8.04 -7.82
N ILE A 69 -2.25 -8.01 -6.81
CA ILE A 69 -1.85 -6.76 -6.14
C ILE A 69 -1.20 -5.78 -7.13
N CYS A 70 -0.29 -6.26 -7.99
CA CYS A 70 0.34 -5.42 -9.00
C CYS A 70 -0.68 -4.81 -9.98
N ARG A 71 -1.63 -5.61 -10.48
CA ARG A 71 -2.69 -5.11 -11.38
C ARG A 71 -3.61 -4.12 -10.68
N ALA A 72 -4.01 -4.40 -9.45
CA ALA A 72 -4.83 -3.50 -8.65
C ALA A 72 -4.12 -2.16 -8.41
N ALA A 73 -2.82 -2.19 -8.07
CA ALA A 73 -2.03 -0.99 -7.84
C ALA A 73 -1.95 -0.12 -9.10
N VAL A 74 -1.53 -0.67 -10.25
CA VAL A 74 -1.39 0.14 -11.48
C VAL A 74 -2.73 0.52 -12.11
N GLY A 75 -3.80 -0.17 -11.77
CA GLY A 75 -5.16 0.12 -12.23
C GLY A 75 -5.91 1.16 -11.39
N SER A 76 -5.29 1.68 -10.32
CA SER A 76 -5.91 2.60 -9.38
C SER A 76 -5.37 4.02 -9.54
N ASP A 77 -6.20 5.00 -9.17
CA ASP A 77 -5.79 6.41 -9.00
C ASP A 77 -5.19 6.61 -7.60
N LEU A 78 -5.72 5.88 -6.60
CA LEU A 78 -5.27 5.90 -5.21
C LEU A 78 -5.07 4.48 -4.68
N LEU A 79 -3.88 4.19 -4.16
CA LEU A 79 -3.56 2.97 -3.44
C LEU A 79 -3.48 3.26 -1.95
N VAL A 80 -4.41 2.73 -1.19
CA VAL A 80 -4.47 2.86 0.26
C VAL A 80 -3.80 1.65 0.91
N LEU A 81 -2.81 1.91 1.73
CA LEU A 81 -2.08 0.91 2.51
C LEU A 81 -2.59 0.96 3.95
N ALA A 82 -3.31 -0.07 4.37
CA ALA A 82 -3.90 -0.13 5.72
C ALA A 82 -3.21 -1.21 6.56
N SER A 83 -2.77 -0.85 7.77
CA SER A 83 -2.12 -1.80 8.68
C SER A 83 -2.22 -1.35 10.13
N PRO A 84 -2.53 -2.24 11.08
CA PRO A 84 -2.23 -1.96 12.47
C PRO A 84 -0.70 -1.86 12.64
N LEU A 85 -0.25 -1.11 13.64
CA LEU A 85 1.13 -1.12 14.08
C LEU A 85 1.35 -2.27 15.06
N VAL A 86 2.46 -2.97 14.85
CA VAL A 86 2.94 -4.06 15.70
C VAL A 86 4.42 -3.80 15.98
N MET A 87 4.77 -3.62 17.22
CA MET A 87 6.14 -3.26 17.64
C MET A 87 6.68 -2.02 16.89
N GLY A 88 5.83 -1.01 16.75
CA GLY A 88 6.18 0.27 16.12
C GLY A 88 6.23 0.27 14.60
N PHE A 89 5.84 -0.83 13.91
CA PHE A 89 5.87 -0.90 12.46
C PHE A 89 4.63 -1.62 11.88
N THR A 90 4.42 -1.52 10.56
CA THR A 90 3.33 -2.21 9.87
C THR A 90 3.50 -3.71 9.87
N THR A 91 2.41 -4.44 9.72
CA THR A 91 2.41 -5.92 9.69
C THR A 91 3.26 -6.49 8.56
N SER A 92 3.73 -7.72 8.74
CA SER A 92 4.44 -8.47 7.72
C SER A 92 3.59 -8.73 6.46
N LEU A 93 2.27 -8.79 6.59
CA LEU A 93 1.35 -8.92 5.45
C LEU A 93 1.46 -7.71 4.53
N LEU A 94 1.31 -6.48 5.07
CA LEU A 94 1.43 -5.27 4.27
C LEU A 94 2.84 -5.12 3.70
N LYS A 95 3.87 -5.40 4.52
CA LYS A 95 5.26 -5.32 4.05
C LYS A 95 5.55 -6.29 2.92
N SER A 96 5.08 -7.54 3.01
CA SER A 96 5.25 -8.55 1.96
C SER A 96 4.54 -8.15 0.66
N ALA A 97 3.31 -7.62 0.76
CA ALA A 97 2.58 -7.10 -0.40
C ALA A 97 3.34 -5.96 -1.08
N ALA A 98 3.86 -5.01 -0.30
CA ALA A 98 4.64 -3.88 -0.83
C ALA A 98 5.94 -4.31 -1.51
N ASP A 99 6.68 -5.28 -0.95
CA ASP A 99 7.89 -5.82 -1.56
C ASP A 99 7.61 -6.54 -2.88
N GLN A 100 6.41 -7.09 -3.05
CA GLN A 100 5.98 -7.74 -4.28
C GLN A 100 5.45 -6.78 -5.35
N LEU A 101 5.45 -5.47 -5.10
CA LEU A 101 5.16 -4.45 -6.12
C LEU A 101 6.36 -4.13 -7.03
N ILE A 102 7.56 -4.64 -6.74
CA ILE A 102 8.76 -4.40 -7.56
C ILE A 102 8.58 -4.68 -9.07
N PRO A 103 7.74 -5.64 -9.52
CA PRO A 103 7.50 -5.88 -10.95
C PRO A 103 6.94 -4.69 -11.71
N ILE A 104 6.24 -3.75 -11.04
CA ILE A 104 5.67 -2.56 -11.68
C ILE A 104 6.73 -1.52 -12.07
N LEU A 105 8.00 -1.75 -11.73
CA LEU A 105 9.13 -0.90 -12.07
C LEU A 105 10.06 -1.60 -13.06
N HIS A 106 10.86 -0.82 -13.80
CA HIS A 106 11.96 -1.35 -14.61
C HIS A 106 13.23 -1.57 -13.77
N PRO A 107 14.12 -2.49 -14.15
CA PRO A 107 15.43 -2.67 -13.50
C PRO A 107 16.39 -1.49 -13.72
N TYR A 108 16.14 -0.65 -14.73
CA TYR A 108 17.01 0.46 -15.10
C TYR A 108 16.97 1.56 -14.04
N ILE A 109 18.15 2.13 -13.77
CA ILE A 109 18.30 3.21 -12.80
C ILE A 109 18.28 4.55 -13.51
N VAL A 110 17.58 5.50 -12.92
CA VAL A 110 17.53 6.91 -13.31
C VAL A 110 17.86 7.79 -12.10
N ILE A 111 18.37 8.99 -12.36
CA ILE A 111 18.60 10.00 -11.30
C ILE A 111 17.42 10.95 -11.31
N GLU A 112 16.72 11.06 -10.19
CA GLU A 112 15.58 11.95 -10.00
C GLU A 112 15.76 12.70 -8.67
N GLY A 113 15.80 14.03 -8.71
CA GLY A 113 15.98 14.86 -7.52
C GLY A 113 17.28 14.59 -6.76
N GLY A 114 18.35 14.17 -7.46
CA GLY A 114 19.64 13.84 -6.87
C GLY A 114 19.73 12.43 -6.26
N GLU A 115 18.71 11.60 -6.44
CA GLU A 115 18.64 10.23 -5.91
C GLU A 115 18.52 9.20 -7.04
N MET A 116 19.02 8.00 -6.80
CA MET A 116 18.89 6.88 -7.72
C MET A 116 17.58 6.14 -7.48
N HIS A 117 16.78 6.01 -8.52
CA HIS A 117 15.51 5.28 -8.50
C HIS A 117 15.38 4.35 -9.70
N HIS A 118 14.55 3.33 -9.59
CA HIS A 118 14.15 2.52 -10.72
C HIS A 118 13.34 3.36 -11.72
N ARG A 119 13.51 3.09 -13.01
CA ARG A 119 12.72 3.75 -14.07
C ARG A 119 11.28 3.26 -14.01
N ALA A 120 10.33 4.18 -14.25
CA ALA A 120 8.91 3.86 -14.39
C ALA A 120 8.67 2.89 -15.56
N ARG A 121 7.83 1.87 -15.35
CA ARG A 121 7.38 0.93 -16.40
C ARG A 121 6.10 1.41 -17.07
N TYR A 122 5.24 2.11 -16.34
CA TYR A 122 3.95 2.61 -16.77
C TYR A 122 3.96 4.14 -16.82
N GLU A 123 3.02 4.72 -17.57
CA GLU A 123 2.85 6.18 -17.65
C GLU A 123 2.16 6.73 -16.40
N HIS A 124 1.33 5.92 -15.75
CA HIS A 124 0.58 6.28 -14.56
C HIS A 124 0.91 5.36 -13.38
N TYR A 125 0.99 5.96 -12.21
CA TYR A 125 1.09 5.29 -10.90
C TYR A 125 0.08 5.92 -9.93
N PRO A 126 -0.53 5.12 -9.04
CA PRO A 126 -1.49 5.65 -8.07
C PRO A 126 -0.79 6.60 -7.10
N GLN A 127 -1.51 7.59 -6.59
CA GLN A 127 -1.13 8.24 -5.35
C GLN A 127 -1.22 7.22 -4.20
N ILE A 128 -0.50 7.46 -3.10
CA ILE A 128 -0.50 6.53 -1.96
C ILE A 128 -1.10 7.24 -0.74
N ALA A 129 -2.00 6.52 -0.06
CA ALA A 129 -2.49 6.88 1.26
C ALA A 129 -2.13 5.79 2.27
N LEU A 130 -2.01 6.16 3.55
CA LEU A 130 -1.63 5.27 4.63
C LEU A 130 -2.65 5.34 5.76
N LEU A 131 -3.21 4.21 6.14
CA LEU A 131 -4.11 4.06 7.27
C LEU A 131 -3.43 3.19 8.32
N LEU A 132 -3.19 3.73 9.51
CA LEU A 132 -2.47 3.04 10.58
C LEU A 132 -3.37 2.77 11.78
N GLY A 133 -3.30 1.57 12.32
CA GLY A 133 -3.82 1.25 13.64
C GLY A 133 -2.81 1.67 14.72
N GLN A 134 -3.30 1.99 15.91
CA GLN A 134 -2.43 2.28 17.06
C GLN A 134 -1.80 0.99 17.59
N ASP A 135 -0.53 1.06 17.95
CA ASP A 135 0.13 0.04 18.78
C ASP A 135 -0.11 0.40 20.25
N PRO A 136 -0.70 -0.49 21.06
CA PRO A 136 -0.94 -0.21 22.50
C PRO A 136 0.33 0.12 23.28
N GLY A 137 1.49 -0.40 22.85
CA GLY A 137 2.80 -0.10 23.43
C GLY A 137 3.59 0.97 22.70
N GLY A 138 3.04 1.52 21.62
CA GLY A 138 3.71 2.49 20.74
C GLY A 138 3.58 3.92 21.20
N ASN A 139 4.26 4.81 20.48
CA ASN A 139 4.27 6.24 20.74
C ASN A 139 4.18 7.06 19.44
N ALA A 140 4.21 8.39 19.55
CA ALA A 140 4.12 9.29 18.40
C ALA A 140 5.34 9.17 17.45
N GLU A 141 6.51 8.82 17.96
CA GLU A 141 7.72 8.65 17.16
C GLU A 141 7.60 7.42 16.23
N ASP A 142 6.99 6.33 16.69
CA ASP A 142 6.70 5.14 15.88
C ASP A 142 5.85 5.48 14.67
N LEU A 143 4.81 6.29 14.87
CA LEU A 143 3.94 6.77 13.79
C LEU A 143 4.69 7.66 12.81
N GLU A 144 5.52 8.58 13.30
CA GLU A 144 6.32 9.45 12.45
C GLU A 144 7.32 8.65 11.61
N ILE A 145 8.10 7.76 12.25
CA ILE A 145 9.08 6.91 11.56
C ILE A 145 8.40 6.06 10.50
N THR A 146 7.30 5.38 10.86
CA THR A 146 6.54 4.54 9.94
C THR A 146 6.03 5.36 8.75
N THR A 147 5.40 6.51 9.00
CA THR A 147 4.90 7.40 7.94
C THR A 147 6.01 7.86 7.00
N ARG A 148 7.16 8.26 7.53
CA ARG A 148 8.35 8.66 6.74
C ARG A 148 8.88 7.51 5.89
N MET A 149 8.94 6.30 6.43
CA MET A 149 9.36 5.11 5.66
C MET A 149 8.41 4.81 4.50
N TRP A 150 7.09 4.88 4.73
CA TRP A 150 6.11 4.66 3.68
C TRP A 150 6.08 5.79 2.66
N ALA A 151 6.31 7.04 3.05
CA ALA A 151 6.51 8.15 2.12
C ALA A 151 7.74 7.91 1.22
N ARG A 152 8.81 7.35 1.77
CA ARG A 152 10.01 6.96 1.01
C ARG A 152 9.70 5.82 0.04
N MET A 153 8.95 4.81 0.48
CA MET A 153 8.51 3.71 -0.37
C MET A 153 7.64 4.22 -1.53
N ALA A 154 6.69 5.12 -1.27
CA ALA A 154 5.87 5.74 -2.29
C ALA A 154 6.73 6.40 -3.38
N ARG A 155 7.75 7.16 -3.00
CA ARG A 155 8.69 7.78 -3.94
C ARG A 155 9.45 6.75 -4.78
N ASN A 156 9.90 5.65 -4.17
CA ASN A 156 10.54 4.54 -4.91
C ASN A 156 9.59 3.91 -5.93
N MET A 157 8.29 3.93 -5.67
CA MET A 157 7.24 3.43 -6.55
C MET A 157 6.71 4.49 -7.55
N LYS A 158 7.45 5.58 -7.79
CA LYS A 158 7.06 6.66 -8.71
C LYS A 158 5.76 7.37 -8.29
N SER A 159 5.52 7.43 -7.00
CA SER A 159 4.35 8.02 -6.39
C SER A 159 4.73 8.94 -5.23
N ARG A 160 3.74 9.42 -4.51
CA ARG A 160 3.92 10.15 -3.26
C ARG A 160 2.86 9.76 -2.25
N LEU A 161 3.19 9.84 -0.98
CA LEU A 161 2.23 9.73 0.09
C LEU A 161 1.46 11.06 0.18
N VAL A 162 0.17 11.04 -0.14
CA VAL A 162 -0.69 12.24 -0.18
C VAL A 162 -1.54 12.39 1.07
N PHE A 163 -1.77 11.29 1.80
CA PHE A 163 -2.60 11.28 2.99
C PHE A 163 -2.12 10.21 3.96
N SER A 164 -2.22 10.48 5.25
CA SER A 164 -2.09 9.46 6.31
C SER A 164 -3.08 9.73 7.44
N ALA A 165 -3.68 8.67 7.96
CA ALA A 165 -4.54 8.73 9.13
C ALA A 165 -4.25 7.59 10.10
N VAL A 166 -4.56 7.84 11.37
CA VAL A 166 -4.47 6.85 12.44
C VAL A 166 -5.89 6.49 12.88
N ALA A 167 -6.13 5.21 13.15
CA ALA A 167 -7.40 4.74 13.71
C ALA A 167 -7.73 5.49 15.01
N GLY A 168 -8.98 5.91 15.12
CA GLY A 168 -9.46 6.84 16.16
C GLY A 168 -10.11 8.07 15.56
N ARG A 169 -9.80 8.41 14.30
CA ARG A 169 -10.63 9.32 13.49
C ARG A 169 -11.87 8.57 12.98
N THR A 170 -12.96 9.30 12.75
CA THR A 170 -14.17 8.66 12.23
C THR A 170 -13.96 8.17 10.79
N PRO A 171 -14.58 7.06 10.39
CA PRO A 171 -14.51 6.57 9.01
C PRO A 171 -14.98 7.59 7.97
N GLU A 172 -15.98 8.41 8.30
CA GLU A 172 -16.50 9.49 7.46
C GLU A 172 -15.44 10.56 7.18
N GLU A 173 -14.74 11.04 8.22
CA GLU A 173 -13.68 12.04 8.07
C GLU A 173 -12.54 11.50 7.20
N VAL A 174 -12.15 10.24 7.43
CA VAL A 174 -11.07 9.61 6.68
C VAL A 174 -11.47 9.41 5.22
N ALA A 175 -12.68 8.94 4.94
CA ALA A 175 -13.18 8.77 3.58
C ALA A 175 -13.28 10.11 2.83
N TYR A 176 -13.72 11.17 3.51
CA TYR A 176 -13.74 12.52 2.93
C TYR A 176 -12.35 13.01 2.58
N ASP A 177 -11.38 12.87 3.47
CA ASP A 177 -10.00 13.30 3.24
C ASP A 177 -9.30 12.47 2.15
N LEU A 178 -9.59 11.17 2.05
CA LEU A 178 -9.14 10.32 0.95
C LEU A 178 -9.64 10.84 -0.41
N ALA A 179 -10.89 11.30 -0.45
CA ALA A 179 -11.48 11.87 -1.64
C ALA A 179 -10.83 13.22 -2.04
N ALA A 180 -10.43 14.01 -1.05
CA ALA A 180 -9.79 15.32 -1.27
C ALA A 180 -8.30 15.22 -1.62
N ALA A 181 -7.64 14.09 -1.32
CA ALA A 181 -6.20 13.90 -1.47
C ALA A 181 -5.78 13.38 -2.87
N ALA A 182 -6.76 12.97 -3.67
CA ALA A 182 -6.53 12.28 -4.96
C ALA A 182 -6.70 13.18 -6.22
#